data_acbbc5c9574af255ea69259e99d7d11f
#
_entry.id   acbbc5c9574af255ea69259e99d7d11f
#
_cell.length_a   1.000
_cell.length_b   1.000
_cell.length_c   1.000
_cell.angle_alpha   90.00
_cell.angle_beta   90.00
_cell.angle_gamma   90.00
#
_symmetry.space_group_name_H-M   'P 1'
#
loop_
_entity.id
_entity.type
_entity.pdbx_description
1 polymer ?
#
loop_
_entity_poly.entity_id
_entity_poly.type
_entity_poly.pdbx_seq_one_letter_code
_entity_poly.pdbx_strand_id
1 'polypeptide(L)'
;TSIGGTLSANAPDGSPLTFRITTEPIKGTVTLTDSGTFVYTPADGKRGRDYFGFRAADSSGNESQEATVIISIKKQKPAVTYSDMAGRPEEYAAVMLAEQGLCVGRQVGGQYLFDPDSPMPRDEFLAMCTHLTGTSMLQGVLSTGFGDDEQIPAWAKTYVATAVMNGDITGYSDGTAIVFDAQRGITAAEAAVMLSNFLDPSPAAALEGDYIPDWACAAVSSLTSCGV
;
A
#
# COMPACT_ATOMS: atom_id res chain seq x y z
N THR A 1 -9.33 0.12 12.50
CA THR A 1 -9.78 -0.28 13.85
C THR A 1 -11.24 -0.69 13.77
N SER A 2 -11.57 -1.90 14.26
CA SER A 2 -12.95 -2.40 14.35
C SER A 2 -13.75 -1.66 15.42
N ILE A 3 -15.08 -1.62 15.27
CA ILE A 3 -16.00 -1.06 16.25
C ILE A 3 -17.06 -2.11 16.58
N GLY A 4 -17.37 -2.28 17.87
CA GLY A 4 -18.42 -3.15 18.35
C GLY A 4 -19.63 -2.36 18.89
N GLY A 5 -20.76 -3.01 18.89
CA GLY A 5 -22.00 -2.49 19.46
C GLY A 5 -23.02 -3.60 19.71
N THR A 6 -24.17 -3.23 20.28
CA THR A 6 -25.27 -4.16 20.52
C THR A 6 -26.53 -3.61 19.90
N LEU A 7 -27.19 -4.43 19.11
CA LEU A 7 -28.52 -4.14 18.55
C LEU A 7 -29.57 -4.31 19.64
N SER A 8 -30.60 -3.51 19.57
CA SER A 8 -31.76 -3.62 20.45
C SER A 8 -33.06 -3.60 19.66
N ALA A 9 -34.00 -4.39 20.09
CA ALA A 9 -35.37 -4.38 19.63
C ALA A 9 -36.28 -4.70 20.81
N ASN A 10 -37.59 -4.40 20.66
CA ASN A 10 -38.55 -4.66 21.69
C ASN A 10 -39.62 -5.64 21.17
N ALA A 11 -39.81 -6.75 21.89
CA ALA A 11 -40.91 -7.67 21.65
C ALA A 11 -42.10 -7.24 22.54
N PRO A 12 -43.32 -7.06 21.97
CA PRO A 12 -44.49 -6.64 22.75
C PRO A 12 -44.85 -7.57 23.89
N ASP A 13 -44.52 -8.85 23.76
CA ASP A 13 -44.77 -9.91 24.74
C ASP A 13 -43.57 -10.21 25.65
N GLY A 14 -42.45 -9.47 25.47
CA GLY A 14 -41.22 -9.66 26.23
C GLY A 14 -40.43 -10.93 25.87
N SER A 15 -40.77 -11.60 24.76
CA SER A 15 -40.03 -12.81 24.31
C SER A 15 -38.58 -12.52 23.93
N PRO A 16 -37.66 -13.48 24.06
CA PRO A 16 -36.31 -13.35 23.57
C PRO A 16 -36.28 -13.11 22.07
N LEU A 17 -35.38 -12.20 21.64
CA LEU A 17 -35.19 -11.86 20.25
C LEU A 17 -33.86 -12.38 19.73
N THR A 18 -33.82 -12.84 18.50
CA THR A 18 -32.64 -13.14 17.71
C THR A 18 -32.46 -12.08 16.62
N PHE A 19 -31.20 -11.83 16.22
CA PHE A 19 -30.88 -10.79 15.25
C PHE A 19 -30.12 -11.38 14.05
N ARG A 20 -30.42 -10.89 12.84
CA ARG A 20 -29.74 -11.28 11.62
C ARG A 20 -29.48 -10.08 10.72
N ILE A 21 -28.39 -10.12 9.97
CA ILE A 21 -28.06 -9.14 8.94
C ILE A 21 -28.96 -9.38 7.73
N THR A 22 -29.51 -8.31 7.18
CA THR A 22 -30.35 -8.32 5.96
C THR A 22 -29.76 -7.53 4.82
N THR A 23 -28.96 -6.51 5.14
CA THR A 23 -28.22 -5.71 4.16
C THR A 23 -26.77 -5.63 4.62
N GLU A 24 -25.86 -6.15 3.79
CA GLU A 24 -24.41 -6.12 4.07
C GLU A 24 -23.80 -4.73 3.84
N PRO A 25 -22.77 -4.33 4.61
CA PRO A 25 -22.08 -3.08 4.40
C PRO A 25 -21.20 -3.13 3.14
N ILE A 26 -20.91 -1.95 2.56
CA ILE A 26 -20.15 -1.83 1.30
C ILE A 26 -18.66 -1.50 1.56
N LYS A 27 -18.36 -0.87 2.70
CA LYS A 27 -17.02 -0.37 3.02
C LYS A 27 -16.32 -1.17 4.10
N GLY A 28 -16.86 -2.32 4.50
CA GLY A 28 -16.30 -3.19 5.54
C GLY A 28 -17.04 -4.50 5.63
N THR A 29 -16.80 -5.21 6.71
CA THR A 29 -17.49 -6.44 7.06
C THR A 29 -18.14 -6.30 8.43
N VAL A 30 -19.27 -6.96 8.64
CA VAL A 30 -19.94 -7.03 9.93
C VAL A 30 -20.11 -8.48 10.35
N THR A 31 -19.81 -8.79 11.60
CA THR A 31 -20.16 -10.05 12.24
C THR A 31 -21.20 -9.78 13.31
N LEU A 32 -22.21 -10.64 13.43
CA LEU A 32 -23.31 -10.49 14.36
C LEU A 32 -23.54 -11.81 15.09
N THR A 33 -23.76 -11.74 16.40
CA THR A 33 -24.24 -12.87 17.19
C THR A 33 -25.78 -12.88 17.27
N ASP A 34 -26.37 -14.03 17.54
CA ASP A 34 -27.82 -14.15 17.71
C ASP A 34 -28.38 -13.24 18.82
N SER A 35 -27.55 -12.93 19.81
CA SER A 35 -27.90 -12.00 20.90
C SER A 35 -27.84 -10.52 20.51
N GLY A 36 -27.47 -10.20 19.27
CA GLY A 36 -27.44 -8.83 18.78
C GLY A 36 -26.10 -8.09 18.97
N THR A 37 -25.07 -8.74 19.50
CA THR A 37 -23.73 -8.13 19.56
C THR A 37 -23.08 -8.18 18.18
N PHE A 38 -22.62 -7.02 17.67
CA PHE A 38 -21.96 -6.96 16.39
C PHE A 38 -20.55 -6.37 16.49
N VAL A 39 -19.70 -6.75 15.53
CA VAL A 39 -18.39 -6.14 15.28
C VAL A 39 -18.32 -5.76 13.80
N TYR A 40 -18.13 -4.47 13.55
CA TYR A 40 -17.89 -3.96 12.21
C TYR A 40 -16.39 -3.68 12.02
N THR A 41 -15.84 -4.17 10.92
CA THR A 41 -14.42 -3.97 10.54
C THR A 41 -14.37 -3.25 9.19
N PRO A 42 -13.90 -1.98 9.15
CA PRO A 42 -13.72 -1.27 7.90
C PRO A 42 -12.69 -1.95 7.02
N ALA A 43 -12.91 -1.99 5.72
CA ALA A 43 -11.88 -2.36 4.75
C ALA A 43 -10.84 -1.24 4.64
N ASP A 44 -9.60 -1.62 4.30
CA ASP A 44 -8.48 -0.69 4.21
C ASP A 44 -8.75 0.46 3.24
N GLY A 45 -8.30 1.66 3.61
CA GLY A 45 -8.49 2.88 2.82
C GLY A 45 -9.93 3.40 2.72
N LYS A 46 -10.92 2.71 3.28
CA LYS A 46 -12.32 3.18 3.25
C LYS A 46 -12.56 4.27 4.31
N ARG A 47 -13.42 5.22 3.94
CA ARG A 47 -13.78 6.38 4.79
C ARG A 47 -15.19 6.85 4.49
N GLY A 48 -15.70 7.72 5.38
CA GLY A 48 -17.03 8.28 5.27
C GLY A 48 -18.08 7.38 5.93
N ARG A 49 -19.31 7.44 5.48
CA ARG A 49 -20.40 6.64 6.04
C ARG A 49 -20.51 5.30 5.33
N ASP A 50 -20.78 4.27 6.12
CA ASP A 50 -21.24 2.96 5.70
C ASP A 50 -22.47 2.58 6.51
N TYR A 51 -23.19 1.56 6.11
CA TYR A 51 -24.37 1.11 6.81
C TYR A 51 -24.61 -0.38 6.57
N PHE A 52 -25.29 -1.03 7.52
CA PHE A 52 -25.83 -2.37 7.35
C PHE A 52 -27.27 -2.43 7.89
N GLY A 53 -28.07 -3.29 7.30
CA GLY A 53 -29.45 -3.53 7.72
C GLY A 53 -29.56 -4.79 8.58
N PHE A 54 -30.48 -4.78 9.53
CA PHE A 54 -30.77 -5.94 10.36
C PHE A 54 -32.26 -6.08 10.66
N ARG A 55 -32.67 -7.31 11.01
CA ARG A 55 -34.01 -7.61 11.55
C ARG A 55 -33.88 -8.38 12.84
N ALA A 56 -34.87 -8.21 13.70
CA ALA A 56 -35.06 -9.03 14.89
C ALA A 56 -36.20 -10.01 14.63
N ALA A 57 -36.10 -11.23 15.17
CA ALA A 57 -37.11 -12.27 15.11
C ALA A 57 -37.40 -12.78 16.51
N ASP A 58 -38.71 -13.06 16.81
CA ASP A 58 -39.14 -13.71 18.01
C ASP A 58 -39.09 -15.25 17.89
N SER A 59 -39.33 -15.95 18.98
CA SER A 59 -39.38 -17.41 19.02
C SER A 59 -40.50 -18.06 18.16
N SER A 60 -41.49 -17.27 17.76
CA SER A 60 -42.59 -17.69 16.89
C SER A 60 -42.28 -17.47 15.41
N GLY A 61 -41.15 -16.87 15.07
CA GLY A 61 -40.71 -16.59 13.71
C GLY A 61 -41.28 -15.28 13.14
N ASN A 62 -41.89 -14.41 13.95
CA ASN A 62 -42.27 -13.08 13.49
C ASN A 62 -41.03 -12.18 13.40
N GLU A 63 -40.89 -11.49 12.27
CA GLU A 63 -39.77 -10.59 12.03
C GLU A 63 -40.19 -9.12 12.11
N SER A 64 -39.29 -8.30 12.62
CA SER A 64 -39.40 -6.84 12.58
C SER A 64 -39.24 -6.31 11.15
N GLN A 65 -39.59 -5.05 10.94
CA GLN A 65 -39.07 -4.31 9.77
C GLN A 65 -37.56 -4.18 9.85
N GLU A 66 -36.91 -3.99 8.69
CA GLU A 66 -35.49 -3.75 8.63
C GLU A 66 -35.15 -2.43 9.32
N ALA A 67 -34.15 -2.48 10.20
CA ALA A 67 -33.54 -1.30 10.79
C ALA A 67 -32.10 -1.15 10.31
N THR A 68 -31.59 0.07 10.28
CA THR A 68 -30.27 0.39 9.72
C THR A 68 -29.34 0.89 10.80
N VAL A 69 -28.14 0.33 10.84
CA VAL A 69 -27.00 0.86 11.61
C VAL A 69 -26.11 1.68 10.67
N ILE A 70 -25.85 2.92 11.07
CA ILE A 70 -24.96 3.82 10.31
C ILE A 70 -23.60 3.86 11.02
N ILE A 71 -22.55 3.52 10.28
CA ILE A 71 -21.15 3.55 10.74
C ILE A 71 -20.46 4.77 10.15
N SER A 72 -19.77 5.54 11.00
CA SER A 72 -18.92 6.64 10.55
C SER A 72 -17.46 6.23 10.61
N ILE A 73 -16.87 5.97 9.44
CA ILE A 73 -15.45 5.64 9.29
C ILE A 73 -14.69 6.96 9.21
N LYS A 74 -14.00 7.32 10.29
CA LYS A 74 -13.18 8.53 10.33
C LYS A 74 -11.86 8.27 9.64
N LYS A 75 -11.30 9.30 8.96
CA LYS A 75 -9.92 9.27 8.51
C LYS A 75 -9.03 9.16 9.76
N GLN A 76 -8.20 8.12 9.81
CA GLN A 76 -7.15 8.04 10.82
C GLN A 76 -6.20 9.23 10.60
N LYS A 77 -5.77 9.92 11.67
CA LYS A 77 -4.68 10.88 11.53
C LYS A 77 -3.45 10.10 11.08
N PRO A 78 -2.69 10.62 10.09
CA PRO A 78 -1.46 9.96 9.68
C PRO A 78 -0.54 9.79 10.89
N ALA A 79 0.12 8.62 10.97
CA ALA A 79 1.07 8.34 12.03
C ALA A 79 2.33 9.22 11.93
N VAL A 80 2.60 9.73 10.72
CA VAL A 80 3.74 10.58 10.39
C VAL A 80 3.24 11.92 9.85
N THR A 81 3.86 13.00 10.32
CA THR A 81 3.69 14.34 9.77
C THR A 81 5.09 14.88 9.47
N TYR A 82 5.31 15.26 8.23
CA TYR A 82 6.58 15.78 7.77
C TYR A 82 6.63 17.31 7.90
N SER A 83 7.69 17.83 8.53
CA SER A 83 7.85 19.28 8.72
C SER A 83 8.28 20.01 7.44
N ASP A 84 8.91 19.30 6.50
CA ASP A 84 9.41 19.80 5.22
C ASP A 84 8.43 19.59 4.04
N MET A 85 7.29 18.95 4.28
CA MET A 85 6.28 18.71 3.25
C MET A 85 5.06 19.62 3.36
N ALA A 86 4.99 20.44 4.39
CA ALA A 86 3.82 21.30 4.65
C ALA A 86 3.50 22.23 3.46
N GLY A 87 2.31 22.06 2.89
CA GLY A 87 1.82 22.83 1.74
C GLY A 87 2.38 22.41 0.38
N ARG A 88 3.18 21.35 0.31
CA ARG A 88 3.61 20.75 -0.95
C ARG A 88 2.52 19.86 -1.55
N PRO A 89 2.34 19.84 -2.88
CA PRO A 89 1.35 18.95 -3.50
C PRO A 89 1.62 17.46 -3.25
N GLU A 90 2.89 17.08 -3.05
CA GLU A 90 3.33 15.70 -2.80
C GLU A 90 3.17 15.25 -1.34
N GLU A 91 2.77 16.13 -0.42
CA GLU A 91 2.63 15.82 1.02
C GLU A 91 1.74 14.59 1.25
N TYR A 92 0.64 14.49 0.51
CA TYR A 92 -0.25 13.34 0.61
C TYR A 92 0.42 12.02 0.21
N ALA A 93 1.19 12.04 -0.88
CA ALA A 93 1.91 10.86 -1.36
C ALA A 93 2.99 10.42 -0.35
N ALA A 94 3.75 11.35 0.20
CA ALA A 94 4.76 11.06 1.23
C ALA A 94 4.16 10.41 2.47
N VAL A 95 3.03 10.93 2.95
CA VAL A 95 2.30 10.35 4.10
C VAL A 95 1.79 8.94 3.76
N MET A 96 1.26 8.72 2.56
CA MET A 96 0.79 7.40 2.12
C MET A 96 1.93 6.38 2.07
N LEU A 97 3.11 6.75 1.58
CA LEU A 97 4.29 5.89 1.57
C LEU A 97 4.70 5.47 2.98
N ALA A 98 4.66 6.40 3.94
CA ALA A 98 4.95 6.10 5.34
C ALA A 98 3.88 5.18 5.99
N GLU A 99 2.60 5.43 5.72
CA GLU A 99 1.50 4.61 6.25
C GLU A 99 1.53 3.17 5.72
N GLN A 100 2.05 2.97 4.51
CA GLN A 100 2.27 1.64 3.92
C GLN A 100 3.61 1.01 4.33
N GLY A 101 4.45 1.72 5.09
CA GLY A 101 5.77 1.25 5.48
C GLY A 101 6.79 1.18 4.33
N LEU A 102 6.50 1.84 3.20
CA LEU A 102 7.37 1.83 2.01
C LEU A 102 8.53 2.81 2.14
N CYS A 103 8.26 4.01 2.65
CA CYS A 103 9.28 5.04 2.89
C CYS A 103 8.84 5.93 4.05
N VAL A 104 9.63 6.01 5.09
CA VAL A 104 9.30 6.80 6.30
C VAL A 104 10.12 8.10 6.36
N GLY A 105 11.13 8.28 5.51
CA GLY A 105 12.05 9.41 5.57
C GLY A 105 12.99 9.35 6.78
N ARG A 106 13.51 10.52 7.20
CA ARG A 106 14.44 10.65 8.33
C ARG A 106 13.76 11.22 9.55
N GLN A 107 14.25 10.88 10.74
CA GLN A 107 13.85 11.54 11.98
C GLN A 107 15.02 12.35 12.56
N VAL A 108 14.80 13.65 12.71
CA VAL A 108 15.80 14.57 13.26
C VAL A 108 15.17 15.41 14.36
N GLY A 109 15.71 15.37 15.57
CA GLY A 109 15.20 16.15 16.70
C GLY A 109 13.74 15.86 17.06
N GLY A 110 13.25 14.64 16.80
CA GLY A 110 11.88 14.24 17.05
C GLY A 110 10.87 14.64 15.95
N GLN A 111 11.35 15.27 14.87
CA GLN A 111 10.53 15.60 13.70
C GLN A 111 10.86 14.64 12.54
N TYR A 112 9.85 14.30 11.75
CA TYR A 112 10.04 13.57 10.49
C TYR A 112 10.30 14.53 9.35
N LEU A 113 11.29 14.19 8.52
CA LEU A 113 11.66 14.87 7.27
C LEU A 113 11.56 13.86 6.14
N PHE A 114 10.91 14.25 5.07
CA PHE A 114 10.80 13.42 3.85
C PHE A 114 11.98 13.65 2.91
N ASP A 115 12.57 14.83 2.94
CA ASP A 115 13.66 15.32 2.07
C ASP A 115 13.28 15.26 0.58
N PRO A 116 12.18 15.92 0.16
CA PRO A 116 11.62 15.77 -1.18
C PRO A 116 12.55 16.23 -2.32
N ASP A 117 13.51 17.08 -2.01
CA ASP A 117 14.45 17.63 -3.00
C ASP A 117 15.78 16.85 -3.07
N SER A 118 15.94 15.82 -2.23
CA SER A 118 17.12 14.95 -2.24
C SER A 118 16.95 13.81 -3.23
N PRO A 119 18.00 13.48 -4.02
CA PRO A 119 17.94 12.30 -4.88
C PRO A 119 17.75 11.03 -4.06
N MET A 120 16.80 10.18 -4.47
CA MET A 120 16.61 8.88 -3.85
C MET A 120 17.66 7.88 -4.35
N PRO A 121 18.41 7.19 -3.46
CA PRO A 121 19.34 6.15 -3.87
C PRO A 121 18.66 4.96 -4.55
N ARG A 122 19.35 4.31 -5.48
CA ARG A 122 18.80 3.16 -6.23
C ARG A 122 18.48 1.97 -5.36
N ASP A 123 19.25 1.72 -4.31
CA ASP A 123 19.01 0.63 -3.35
C ASP A 123 17.76 0.88 -2.50
N GLU A 124 17.51 2.11 -2.08
CA GLU A 124 16.30 2.47 -1.35
C GLU A 124 15.05 2.33 -2.23
N PHE A 125 15.11 2.79 -3.48
CA PHE A 125 14.01 2.63 -4.43
C PHE A 125 13.73 1.15 -4.73
N LEU A 126 14.78 0.34 -4.91
CA LEU A 126 14.65 -1.11 -5.08
C LEU A 126 13.96 -1.78 -3.88
N ALA A 127 14.35 -1.41 -2.66
CA ALA A 127 13.72 -1.92 -1.46
C ALA A 127 12.23 -1.55 -1.40
N MET A 128 11.86 -0.33 -1.81
CA MET A 128 10.46 0.09 -1.90
C MET A 128 9.68 -0.77 -2.90
N CYS A 129 10.21 -1.02 -4.10
CA CYS A 129 9.58 -1.89 -5.11
C CYS A 129 9.36 -3.30 -4.56
N THR A 130 10.36 -3.86 -3.90
CA THR A 130 10.29 -5.21 -3.31
C THR A 130 9.22 -5.30 -2.20
N HIS A 131 9.11 -4.29 -1.35
CA HIS A 131 8.08 -4.22 -0.32
C HIS A 131 6.68 -4.04 -0.92
N LEU A 132 6.56 -3.23 -1.97
CA LEU A 132 5.30 -2.97 -2.65
C LEU A 132 4.68 -4.25 -3.23
N THR A 133 5.51 -5.13 -3.79
CA THR A 133 5.06 -6.39 -4.39
C THR A 133 5.00 -7.57 -3.42
N GLY A 134 5.52 -7.40 -2.19
CA GLY A 134 5.60 -8.47 -1.22
C GLY A 134 6.54 -9.61 -1.64
N THR A 135 7.56 -9.31 -2.44
CA THR A 135 8.51 -10.29 -2.98
C THR A 135 9.23 -11.04 -1.85
N SER A 136 9.27 -12.37 -1.95
CA SER A 136 9.98 -13.22 -0.99
C SER A 136 11.49 -13.07 -1.13
N MET A 137 12.15 -12.73 -0.04
CA MET A 137 13.59 -12.43 -0.01
C MET A 137 14.45 -13.69 0.06
N LEU A 138 15.55 -13.70 -0.69
CA LEU A 138 16.59 -14.71 -0.55
C LEU A 138 17.19 -14.66 0.86
N GLN A 139 17.65 -15.81 1.34
CA GLN A 139 18.29 -15.91 2.65
C GLN A 139 19.80 -16.17 2.48
N GLY A 140 20.60 -15.66 3.43
CA GLY A 140 22.03 -15.93 3.49
C GLY A 140 22.86 -15.32 2.33
N VAL A 141 22.38 -14.24 1.74
CA VAL A 141 23.10 -13.56 0.65
C VAL A 141 24.38 -12.91 1.18
N LEU A 142 25.52 -13.29 0.62
CA LEU A 142 26.84 -12.72 0.92
C LEU A 142 27.34 -11.82 -0.20
N SER A 143 26.94 -12.08 -1.45
CA SER A 143 27.32 -11.31 -2.63
C SER A 143 26.18 -11.22 -3.62
N THR A 144 26.13 -10.13 -4.37
CA THR A 144 25.08 -9.84 -5.38
C THR A 144 25.49 -10.30 -6.79
N GLY A 145 26.79 -10.53 -7.01
CA GLY A 145 27.35 -10.85 -8.32
C GLY A 145 27.67 -9.64 -9.19
N PHE A 146 27.38 -8.41 -8.75
CA PHE A 146 27.79 -7.18 -9.44
C PHE A 146 29.28 -6.86 -9.19
N GLY A 147 29.90 -6.16 -10.14
CA GLY A 147 31.31 -5.75 -10.05
C GLY A 147 31.59 -4.76 -8.93
N ASP A 148 30.58 -4.04 -8.49
CA ASP A 148 30.62 -3.08 -7.38
C ASP A 148 30.05 -3.65 -6.06
N ASP A 149 30.03 -4.97 -5.90
CA ASP A 149 29.44 -5.65 -4.74
C ASP A 149 29.92 -5.14 -3.39
N GLU A 150 31.22 -4.77 -3.28
CA GLU A 150 31.79 -4.23 -2.04
C GLU A 150 31.24 -2.85 -1.68
N GLN A 151 30.72 -2.11 -2.66
CA GLN A 151 30.14 -0.77 -2.49
C GLN A 151 28.64 -0.84 -2.17
N ILE A 152 27.99 -2.00 -2.41
CA ILE A 152 26.60 -2.22 -2.08
C ILE A 152 26.46 -2.41 -0.56
N PRO A 153 25.65 -1.58 0.14
CA PRO A 153 25.45 -1.71 1.58
C PRO A 153 24.96 -3.12 1.97
N ALA A 154 25.45 -3.63 3.08
CA ALA A 154 25.12 -4.99 3.52
C ALA A 154 23.61 -5.25 3.62
N TRP A 155 22.83 -4.24 4.06
CA TRP A 155 21.38 -4.34 4.14
C TRP A 155 20.73 -4.48 2.76
N ALA A 156 21.31 -3.85 1.73
CA ALA A 156 20.75 -3.83 0.38
C ALA A 156 21.08 -5.11 -0.43
N LYS A 157 22.12 -5.84 -0.07
CA LYS A 157 22.57 -7.03 -0.83
C LYS A 157 21.48 -8.06 -1.04
N THR A 158 20.65 -8.31 -0.03
CA THR A 158 19.57 -9.27 -0.16
C THR A 158 18.51 -8.80 -1.16
N TYR A 159 18.16 -7.52 -1.15
CA TYR A 159 17.23 -6.94 -2.14
C TYR A 159 17.78 -7.03 -3.54
N VAL A 160 19.03 -6.61 -3.73
CA VAL A 160 19.71 -6.63 -5.03
C VAL A 160 19.81 -8.05 -5.59
N ALA A 161 20.29 -9.02 -4.80
CA ALA A 161 20.40 -10.41 -5.24
C ALA A 161 19.03 -11.03 -5.56
N THR A 162 18.00 -10.74 -4.75
CA THR A 162 16.64 -11.22 -5.02
C THR A 162 16.11 -10.68 -6.34
N ALA A 163 16.25 -9.40 -6.58
CA ALA A 163 15.77 -8.75 -7.81
C ALA A 163 16.52 -9.24 -9.06
N VAL A 164 17.83 -9.49 -8.96
CA VAL A 164 18.61 -10.11 -10.06
C VAL A 164 18.11 -11.52 -10.36
N MET A 165 17.91 -12.34 -9.34
CA MET A 165 17.42 -13.72 -9.50
C MET A 165 16.03 -13.79 -10.12
N ASN A 166 15.18 -12.84 -9.82
CA ASN A 166 13.83 -12.74 -10.40
C ASN A 166 13.84 -12.13 -11.81
N GLY A 167 14.95 -11.49 -12.23
CA GLY A 167 15.02 -10.73 -13.48
C GLY A 167 14.46 -9.32 -13.43
N ASP A 168 14.16 -8.81 -12.22
CA ASP A 168 13.59 -7.46 -12.03
C ASP A 168 14.62 -6.36 -12.31
N ILE A 169 15.91 -6.66 -12.11
CA ILE A 169 17.03 -5.77 -12.43
C ILE A 169 18.19 -6.52 -13.11
N THR A 170 18.94 -5.81 -13.96
CA THR A 170 20.11 -6.37 -14.68
C THR A 170 21.40 -5.59 -14.46
N GLY A 171 21.35 -4.42 -13.82
CA GLY A 171 22.46 -3.49 -13.74
C GLY A 171 22.79 -2.84 -15.09
N TYR A 172 23.94 -2.19 -15.15
CA TYR A 172 24.46 -1.60 -16.38
C TYR A 172 26.00 -1.71 -16.43
N SER A 173 26.58 -1.58 -17.64
CA SER A 173 28.04 -1.61 -17.79
C SER A 173 28.63 -0.24 -17.48
N ASP A 174 29.65 -0.22 -16.63
CA ASP A 174 30.49 0.97 -16.38
C ASP A 174 31.72 1.03 -17.34
N GLY A 175 31.80 0.08 -18.28
CA GLY A 175 32.91 -0.10 -19.20
C GLY A 175 33.95 -1.16 -18.74
N THR A 176 33.89 -1.61 -17.49
CA THR A 176 34.78 -2.64 -16.94
C THR A 176 33.99 -3.85 -16.39
N ALA A 177 32.84 -3.61 -15.83
CA ALA A 177 31.98 -4.63 -15.25
C ALA A 177 30.48 -4.26 -15.37
N ILE A 178 29.62 -5.19 -15.01
CA ILE A 178 28.20 -4.88 -14.76
C ILE A 178 28.07 -4.47 -13.31
N VAL A 179 27.51 -3.30 -13.07
CA VAL A 179 27.37 -2.67 -11.74
C VAL A 179 25.91 -2.36 -11.43
N PHE A 180 25.59 -2.29 -10.14
CA PHE A 180 24.28 -1.84 -9.67
C PHE A 180 24.27 -0.36 -9.32
N ASP A 181 25.37 0.18 -8.77
CA ASP A 181 25.55 1.56 -8.33
C ASP A 181 24.51 2.00 -7.30
N ALA A 182 24.50 1.28 -6.18
CA ALA A 182 23.46 1.31 -5.15
C ALA A 182 23.14 2.72 -4.62
N GLN A 183 24.19 3.47 -4.31
CA GLN A 183 24.08 4.78 -3.64
C GLN A 183 23.88 5.95 -4.60
N ARG A 184 23.93 5.72 -5.90
CA ARG A 184 23.64 6.77 -6.89
C ARG A 184 22.15 7.11 -6.88
N GLY A 185 21.82 8.40 -7.01
CA GLY A 185 20.43 8.84 -7.18
C GLY A 185 19.80 8.21 -8.43
N ILE A 186 18.64 7.59 -8.26
CA ILE A 186 17.88 7.00 -9.39
C ILE A 186 17.26 8.10 -10.25
N THR A 187 17.35 7.95 -11.58
CA THR A 187 16.62 8.84 -12.50
C THR A 187 15.16 8.40 -12.67
N ALA A 188 14.29 9.32 -13.10
CA ALA A 188 12.89 9.00 -13.35
C ALA A 188 12.70 7.87 -14.38
N ALA A 189 13.54 7.84 -15.43
CA ALA A 189 13.52 6.78 -16.43
C ALA A 189 13.92 5.41 -15.86
N GLU A 190 14.97 5.37 -15.04
CA GLU A 190 15.41 4.15 -14.35
C GLU A 190 14.37 3.66 -13.34
N ALA A 191 13.76 4.59 -12.59
CA ALA A 191 12.70 4.28 -11.66
C ALA A 191 11.47 3.68 -12.37
N ALA A 192 11.08 4.25 -13.52
CA ALA A 192 9.99 3.72 -14.32
C ALA A 192 10.28 2.29 -14.82
N VAL A 193 11.48 2.03 -15.33
CA VAL A 193 11.86 0.67 -15.78
C VAL A 193 11.86 -0.30 -14.61
N MET A 194 12.49 0.06 -13.50
CA MET A 194 12.52 -0.80 -12.31
C MET A 194 11.10 -1.09 -11.81
N LEU A 195 10.27 -0.07 -11.63
CA LEU A 195 8.89 -0.25 -11.16
C LEU A 195 8.05 -1.09 -12.14
N SER A 196 8.23 -0.87 -13.45
CA SER A 196 7.55 -1.66 -14.48
C SER A 196 7.92 -3.14 -14.41
N ASN A 197 9.19 -3.48 -14.17
CA ASN A 197 9.61 -4.87 -14.03
C ASN A 197 8.98 -5.55 -12.80
N PHE A 198 8.84 -4.82 -11.70
CA PHE A 198 8.20 -5.36 -10.50
C PHE A 198 6.68 -5.51 -10.61
N LEU A 199 6.02 -4.60 -11.31
CA LEU A 199 4.55 -4.59 -11.41
C LEU A 199 4.03 -5.41 -12.60
N ASP A 200 4.88 -5.70 -13.59
CA ASP A 200 4.54 -6.39 -14.84
C ASP A 200 3.24 -5.87 -15.49
N PRO A 201 3.13 -4.54 -15.73
CA PRO A 201 1.92 -3.95 -16.29
C PRO A 201 1.69 -4.43 -17.72
N SER A 202 0.42 -4.47 -18.14
CA SER A 202 0.09 -4.79 -19.54
C SER A 202 0.81 -3.84 -20.51
N PRO A 203 1.39 -4.36 -21.61
CA PRO A 203 2.05 -3.51 -22.59
C PRO A 203 1.10 -2.46 -23.17
N ALA A 204 1.57 -1.23 -23.28
CA ALA A 204 0.86 -0.12 -23.90
C ALA A 204 1.60 0.37 -25.15
N ALA A 205 0.90 1.09 -26.03
CA ALA A 205 1.53 1.74 -27.17
C ALA A 205 2.60 2.73 -26.68
N ALA A 206 3.77 2.68 -27.31
CA ALA A 206 4.88 3.54 -26.92
C ALA A 206 4.50 5.02 -27.01
N LEU A 207 4.80 5.78 -25.96
CA LEU A 207 4.72 7.23 -26.01
C LEU A 207 5.92 7.75 -26.79
N GLU A 208 5.66 8.56 -27.80
CA GLU A 208 6.71 9.30 -28.50
C GLU A 208 6.93 10.63 -27.77
N GLY A 209 8.17 10.90 -27.37
CA GLY A 209 8.53 12.17 -26.74
C GLY A 209 10.05 12.33 -26.64
N ASP A 210 10.53 13.51 -26.99
CA ASP A 210 11.97 13.84 -27.05
C ASP A 210 12.70 13.78 -25.70
N TYR A 211 11.98 13.59 -24.59
CA TYR A 211 12.52 13.62 -23.22
C TYR A 211 12.60 12.23 -22.56
N ILE A 212 12.07 11.19 -23.20
CA ILE A 212 12.10 9.82 -22.65
C ILE A 212 13.14 9.04 -23.44
N PRO A 213 14.17 8.47 -22.78
CA PRO A 213 15.12 7.61 -23.47
C PRO A 213 14.42 6.38 -24.10
N ASP A 214 14.82 5.98 -25.29
CA ASP A 214 14.22 4.85 -26.03
C ASP A 214 14.08 3.59 -25.18
N TRP A 215 15.10 3.28 -24.35
CA TRP A 215 15.11 2.11 -23.47
C TRP A 215 14.05 2.16 -22.35
N ALA A 216 13.53 3.34 -22.01
CA ALA A 216 12.51 3.53 -20.98
C ALA A 216 11.09 3.72 -21.56
N CYS A 217 10.94 3.97 -22.84
CA CYS A 217 9.65 4.31 -23.47
C CYS A 217 8.56 3.27 -23.19
N ALA A 218 8.88 1.98 -23.31
CA ALA A 218 7.91 0.91 -23.07
C ALA A 218 7.42 0.89 -21.61
N ALA A 219 8.34 1.02 -20.64
CA ALA A 219 8.02 1.03 -19.23
C ALA A 219 7.16 2.25 -18.86
N VAL A 220 7.56 3.44 -19.30
CA VAL A 220 6.81 4.68 -19.04
C VAL A 220 5.40 4.59 -19.63
N SER A 221 5.27 4.10 -20.88
CA SER A 221 3.96 3.93 -21.53
C SER A 221 3.04 2.99 -20.78
N SER A 222 3.57 1.85 -20.36
CA SER A 222 2.79 0.84 -19.63
C SER A 222 2.34 1.35 -18.25
N LEU A 223 3.23 2.00 -17.50
CA LEU A 223 2.90 2.59 -16.20
C LEU A 223 1.85 3.71 -16.35
N THR A 224 2.04 4.63 -17.29
CA THR A 224 1.08 5.72 -17.56
C THR A 224 -0.30 5.20 -17.93
N SER A 225 -0.39 4.09 -18.70
CA SER A 225 -1.67 3.47 -19.05
C SER A 225 -2.38 2.86 -17.83
N CYS A 226 -1.65 2.52 -16.80
CA CYS A 226 -2.18 2.04 -15.51
C CYS A 226 -2.47 3.17 -14.51
N GLY A 227 -2.21 4.43 -14.88
CA GLY A 227 -2.46 5.60 -14.03
C GLY A 227 -1.34 5.91 -13.03
N VAL A 228 -0.12 5.44 -13.31
CA VAL A 228 1.11 5.71 -12.53
C VAL A 228 1.91 6.84 -13.17
#